data_0d3a2d70e744ac39b91300665e60eb40
#
_entry.id   0d3a2d70e744ac39b91300665e60eb40
#
_cell.length_a   1.000
_cell.length_b   1.000
_cell.length_c   1.000
_cell.angle_alpha   90.00
_cell.angle_beta   90.00
_cell.angle_gamma   90.00
#
_symmetry.space_group_name_H-M   'P 1'
#
loop_
_entity.id
_entity.type
_entity.pdbx_description
1 polymer ?
#
loop_
_entity_poly.entity_id
_entity_poly.type
_entity_poly.pdbx_seq_one_letter_code
_entity_poly.pdbx_strand_id
1 'polypeptide(L)'
;MFKKILTCLTLFATISFAAWDNVPILKKGSGQVAGKIGYTSQDPLSGVIVAAGVRYSALNWLELSAMVPFGFYSYSYQGKYIDESGLMNAQIGLRFQVSQGFSLFVDGHAPGSIEFSQDQFAVEFGLQHSNLFSSVTWAKYIGYMLGDPWTNQYLYFGTEIQILLNHFVIYSELRILMGQENAHYCSGGYSCSDEGGSNGFLFGIGVKIDLTDVLTLDISAELGSGDRFRNEELNLGEPYAFGATLFYNF
;
A
#
# COMPACT_ATOMS: atom_id res chain seq x y z
N MET A 1 -19.38 12.11 -13.69
CA MET A 1 -18.07 12.75 -13.79
C MET A 1 -17.29 12.64 -12.48
N PHE A 2 -17.82 13.01 -11.33
CA PHE A 2 -17.18 12.85 -10.00
C PHE A 2 -16.77 11.41 -9.67
N LYS A 3 -17.59 10.38 -9.96
CA LYS A 3 -17.24 8.98 -9.69
C LYS A 3 -15.99 8.47 -10.43
N LYS A 4 -15.65 9.04 -11.60
CA LYS A 4 -14.43 8.65 -12.35
C LYS A 4 -13.15 9.22 -11.75
N ILE A 5 -13.23 10.43 -11.20
CA ILE A 5 -12.15 11.07 -10.44
C ILE A 5 -11.79 10.19 -9.24
N LEU A 6 -12.82 9.69 -8.57
CA LEU A 6 -12.74 8.86 -7.38
C LEU A 6 -11.91 7.59 -7.58
N THR A 7 -12.06 6.96 -8.71
CA THR A 7 -11.50 5.63 -8.97
C THR A 7 -9.98 5.62 -9.14
N CYS A 8 -9.40 6.65 -9.75
CA CYS A 8 -7.95 6.77 -9.86
C CYS A 8 -7.30 7.12 -8.52
N LEU A 9 -8.04 7.82 -7.66
CA LEU A 9 -7.56 8.31 -6.36
C LEU A 9 -7.50 7.21 -5.29
N THR A 10 -8.36 6.21 -5.38
CA THR A 10 -8.36 5.07 -4.43
C THR A 10 -7.11 4.22 -4.51
N LEU A 11 -6.45 4.18 -5.67
CA LEU A 11 -5.17 3.47 -5.83
C LEU A 11 -4.06 4.04 -4.95
N PHE A 12 -4.09 5.35 -4.69
CA PHE A 12 -3.04 6.02 -3.89
C PHE A 12 -3.07 5.66 -2.43
N ALA A 13 -4.25 5.54 -1.87
CA ALA A 13 -4.39 5.21 -0.47
C ALA A 13 -3.91 3.80 -0.14
N THR A 14 -3.95 2.90 -1.13
CA THR A 14 -3.48 1.52 -0.93
C THR A 14 -1.97 1.36 -1.11
N ILE A 15 -1.34 2.25 -1.87
CA ILE A 15 0.08 2.13 -2.23
C ILE A 15 1.01 2.37 -1.03
N SER A 16 0.74 3.41 -0.25
CA SER A 16 1.58 3.78 0.90
C SER A 16 1.36 2.92 2.15
N PHE A 17 0.41 1.99 2.11
CA PHE A 17 0.02 1.21 3.28
C PHE A 17 0.08 -0.30 3.06
N ALA A 18 0.50 -0.76 1.89
CA ALA A 18 0.65 -2.17 1.65
C ALA A 18 1.63 -2.77 2.64
N ALA A 19 1.14 -3.79 3.29
CA ALA A 19 1.85 -4.70 4.19
C ALA A 19 2.85 -4.06 5.16
N TRP A 20 2.65 -4.31 6.41
CA TRP A 20 3.49 -3.91 7.55
C TRP A 20 4.96 -4.17 7.36
N ASP A 21 5.29 -5.22 6.62
CA ASP A 21 6.65 -5.59 6.27
C ASP A 21 6.61 -6.79 5.31
N ASN A 22 7.37 -6.77 4.25
CA ASN A 22 7.59 -7.92 3.38
C ASN A 22 8.56 -8.93 4.01
N VAL A 23 8.85 -8.81 5.28
CA VAL A 23 9.76 -9.67 6.06
C VAL A 23 8.99 -10.84 6.66
N PRO A 24 9.67 -11.93 7.05
CA PRO A 24 9.06 -13.08 7.70
C PRO A 24 8.16 -12.67 8.87
N ILE A 25 7.16 -13.49 9.15
CA ILE A 25 6.28 -13.26 10.29
C ILE A 25 7.08 -13.15 11.59
N LEU A 26 6.53 -12.43 12.55
CA LEU A 26 7.12 -12.27 13.88
C LEU A 26 7.25 -13.62 14.60
N LYS A 27 8.13 -13.69 15.57
CA LYS A 27 8.21 -14.86 16.47
C LYS A 27 6.91 -14.98 17.27
N LYS A 28 6.51 -16.23 17.57
CA LYS A 28 5.35 -16.50 18.42
C LYS A 28 5.39 -15.69 19.71
N GLY A 29 4.27 -15.04 20.01
CA GLY A 29 4.09 -14.22 21.21
C GLY A 29 4.69 -12.82 21.10
N SER A 30 5.31 -12.47 19.99
CA SER A 30 5.79 -11.10 19.72
C SER A 30 4.71 -10.32 18.97
N GLY A 31 4.71 -9.01 19.20
CA GLY A 31 3.82 -8.11 18.50
C GLY A 31 4.46 -6.74 18.26
N GLN A 32 3.80 -5.94 17.45
CA GLN A 32 4.15 -4.55 17.20
C GLN A 32 2.89 -3.69 17.21
N VAL A 33 3.00 -2.52 17.79
CA VAL A 33 2.05 -1.42 17.59
C VAL A 33 2.76 -0.36 16.75
N ALA A 34 2.07 0.21 15.78
CA ALA A 34 2.63 1.26 14.93
C ALA A 34 1.76 2.50 14.90
N GLY A 35 2.42 3.66 14.93
CA GLY A 35 1.83 4.93 14.58
C GLY A 35 2.54 5.48 13.34
N LYS A 36 1.80 5.82 12.29
CA LYS A 36 2.33 6.33 11.02
C LYS A 36 1.80 7.71 10.71
N ILE A 37 2.66 8.55 10.15
CA ILE A 37 2.29 9.77 9.45
C ILE A 37 2.93 9.77 8.07
N GLY A 38 2.21 10.17 7.05
CA GLY A 38 2.71 10.25 5.70
C GLY A 38 2.10 11.42 4.94
N TYR A 39 2.82 11.90 3.96
CA TYR A 39 2.35 12.83 2.95
C TYR A 39 2.36 12.13 1.60
N THR A 40 1.32 12.31 0.83
CA THR A 40 1.21 11.79 -0.54
C THR A 40 0.80 12.90 -1.47
N SER A 41 1.29 12.86 -2.70
CA SER A 41 0.90 13.80 -3.73
C SER A 41 0.88 13.15 -5.09
N GLN A 42 -0.13 13.52 -5.84
CA GLN A 42 -0.29 13.24 -7.28
C GLN A 42 -1.02 14.44 -7.88
N ASP A 43 -0.25 15.41 -8.34
CA ASP A 43 -0.83 16.67 -8.83
C ASP A 43 -2.08 16.43 -9.71
N PRO A 44 -3.21 17.07 -9.44
CA PRO A 44 -3.48 18.15 -8.47
C PRO A 44 -3.98 17.68 -7.08
N LEU A 45 -3.86 16.42 -6.73
CA LEU A 45 -4.22 15.87 -5.42
C LEU A 45 -3.02 15.82 -4.49
N SER A 46 -3.21 16.21 -3.24
CA SER A 46 -2.24 15.98 -2.17
C SER A 46 -2.93 15.70 -0.84
N GLY A 47 -2.24 15.04 0.07
CA GLY A 47 -2.82 14.74 1.37
C GLY A 47 -1.84 14.29 2.42
N VAL A 48 -2.28 14.38 3.65
CA VAL A 48 -1.60 13.82 4.82
C VAL A 48 -2.42 12.65 5.33
N ILE A 49 -1.73 11.56 5.66
CA ILE A 49 -2.33 10.36 6.19
C ILE A 49 -1.72 10.09 7.56
N VAL A 50 -2.57 9.81 8.54
CA VAL A 50 -2.16 9.27 9.83
C VAL A 50 -2.74 7.87 9.97
N ALA A 51 -2.00 6.93 10.53
CA ALA A 51 -2.52 5.60 10.76
C ALA A 51 -2.04 5.03 12.09
N ALA A 52 -2.87 4.17 12.67
CA ALA A 52 -2.50 3.33 13.79
C ALA A 52 -2.74 1.88 13.42
N GLY A 53 -1.85 1.01 13.90
CA GLY A 53 -1.98 -0.40 13.58
C GLY A 53 -1.33 -1.30 14.62
N VAL A 54 -1.63 -2.58 14.52
CA VAL A 54 -1.10 -3.63 15.38
C VAL A 54 -0.86 -4.90 14.57
N ARG A 55 0.21 -5.62 14.85
CA ARG A 55 0.40 -7.00 14.41
C ARG A 55 0.86 -7.87 15.57
N TYR A 56 0.47 -9.13 15.55
CA TYR A 56 0.76 -10.08 16.60
C TYR A 56 0.90 -11.50 16.05
N SER A 57 2.00 -12.15 16.38
CA SER A 57 2.20 -13.56 16.02
C SER A 57 1.63 -14.48 17.09
N ALA A 58 0.42 -14.93 16.86
CA ALA A 58 -0.29 -15.82 17.80
C ALA A 58 0.34 -17.23 17.83
N LEU A 59 0.85 -17.71 16.72
CA LEU A 59 1.49 -19.01 16.57
C LEU A 59 2.78 -18.86 15.72
N ASN A 60 3.67 -19.83 15.77
CA ASN A 60 4.89 -19.80 14.93
C ASN A 60 4.63 -19.71 13.43
N TRP A 61 3.40 -19.96 13.01
CA TRP A 61 2.99 -19.99 11.61
C TRP A 61 1.84 -19.04 11.29
N LEU A 62 1.32 -18.29 12.30
CA LEU A 62 0.17 -17.39 12.12
C LEU A 62 0.44 -16.03 12.76
N GLU A 63 0.42 -15.01 11.93
CA GLU A 63 0.41 -13.59 12.32
C GLU A 63 -0.93 -12.95 11.94
N LEU A 64 -1.42 -12.12 12.81
CA LEU A 64 -2.61 -11.30 12.66
C LEU A 64 -2.17 -9.83 12.59
N SER A 65 -2.81 -9.03 11.75
CA SER A 65 -2.57 -7.58 11.66
C SER A 65 -3.86 -6.80 11.49
N ALA A 66 -3.84 -5.56 11.95
CA ALA A 66 -4.90 -4.59 11.67
C ALA A 66 -4.30 -3.19 11.56
N MET A 67 -4.86 -2.37 10.67
CA MET A 67 -4.46 -0.97 10.49
C MET A 67 -5.68 -0.11 10.19
N VAL A 68 -5.72 1.07 10.79
CA VAL A 68 -6.78 2.05 10.57
C VAL A 68 -6.14 3.38 10.16
N PRO A 69 -6.21 3.74 8.88
CA PRO A 69 -5.73 5.01 8.38
C PRO A 69 -6.83 6.07 8.39
N PHE A 70 -6.41 7.33 8.59
CA PHE A 70 -7.23 8.53 8.49
C PHE A 70 -6.52 9.53 7.57
N GLY A 71 -7.23 10.03 6.56
CA GLY A 71 -6.67 10.92 5.55
C GLY A 71 -7.22 12.34 5.63
N PHE A 72 -6.37 13.29 5.26
CA PHE A 72 -6.69 14.69 5.03
C PHE A 72 -6.20 15.03 3.64
N TYR A 73 -7.10 15.29 2.70
CA TYR A 73 -6.78 15.48 1.30
C TYR A 73 -7.26 16.83 0.79
N SER A 74 -6.48 17.44 -0.07
CA SER A 74 -6.82 18.61 -0.84
C SER A 74 -6.69 18.30 -2.32
N TYR A 75 -7.67 18.70 -3.08
CA TYR A 75 -7.74 18.56 -4.52
C TYR A 75 -8.15 19.86 -5.19
N SER A 76 -7.44 20.27 -6.23
CA SER A 76 -7.75 21.46 -6.99
C SER A 76 -8.16 21.10 -8.43
N TYR A 77 -9.41 21.38 -8.79
CA TYR A 77 -9.92 21.10 -10.14
C TYR A 77 -10.73 22.28 -10.66
N GLN A 78 -10.38 22.76 -11.85
CA GLN A 78 -11.05 23.90 -12.54
C GLN A 78 -11.23 25.12 -11.62
N GLY A 79 -10.22 25.42 -10.78
CA GLY A 79 -10.24 26.56 -9.87
C GLY A 79 -11.10 26.39 -8.62
N LYS A 80 -11.65 25.19 -8.38
CA LYS A 80 -12.30 24.81 -7.13
C LYS A 80 -11.36 23.98 -6.28
N TYR A 81 -11.27 24.32 -5.00
CA TYR A 81 -10.59 23.53 -4.00
C TYR A 81 -11.60 22.66 -3.27
N ILE A 82 -11.28 21.40 -3.13
CA ILE A 82 -12.07 20.40 -2.40
C ILE A 82 -11.14 19.83 -1.34
N ASP A 83 -11.53 20.03 -0.08
CA ASP A 83 -10.83 19.45 1.07
C ASP A 83 -11.72 18.37 1.68
N GLU A 84 -11.14 17.19 1.90
CA GLU A 84 -11.82 16.07 2.53
C GLU A 84 -10.98 15.45 3.63
N SER A 85 -11.63 14.97 4.66
CA SER A 85 -10.98 14.22 5.73
C SER A 85 -11.88 13.13 6.27
N GLY A 86 -11.29 11.99 6.62
CA GLY A 86 -12.04 10.88 7.19
C GLY A 86 -11.27 9.57 7.19
N LEU A 87 -11.96 8.52 7.59
CA LEU A 87 -11.42 7.17 7.58
C LEU A 87 -11.16 6.72 6.14
N MET A 88 -9.97 6.19 5.92
CA MET A 88 -9.60 5.49 4.70
C MET A 88 -9.87 3.99 4.86
N ASN A 89 -9.38 3.19 3.92
CA ASN A 89 -9.61 1.75 3.94
C ASN A 89 -8.88 1.08 5.12
N ALA A 90 -9.63 0.73 6.15
CA ALA A 90 -9.10 -0.05 7.26
C ALA A 90 -8.74 -1.45 6.76
N GLN A 91 -7.63 -1.99 7.25
CA GLN A 91 -7.09 -3.28 6.82
C GLN A 91 -7.06 -4.26 7.99
N ILE A 92 -7.41 -5.51 7.70
CA ILE A 92 -7.23 -6.66 8.59
C ILE A 92 -6.47 -7.73 7.82
N GLY A 93 -5.34 -8.20 8.35
CA GLY A 93 -4.46 -9.13 7.66
C GLY A 93 -4.22 -10.43 8.42
N LEU A 94 -4.00 -11.47 7.63
CA LEU A 94 -3.57 -12.80 8.07
C LEU A 94 -2.34 -13.20 7.29
N ARG A 95 -1.31 -13.70 7.97
CA ARG A 95 -0.13 -14.28 7.36
C ARG A 95 0.13 -15.66 7.88
N PHE A 96 0.35 -16.60 6.97
CA PHE A 96 0.58 -18.01 7.25
C PHE A 96 1.98 -18.40 6.80
N GLN A 97 2.87 -18.68 7.71
CA GLN A 97 4.19 -19.22 7.39
C GLN A 97 4.06 -20.72 7.06
N VAL A 98 4.32 -21.07 5.81
CA VAL A 98 4.27 -22.45 5.29
C VAL A 98 5.59 -23.16 5.51
N SER A 99 6.70 -22.46 5.33
CA SER A 99 8.05 -22.95 5.57
C SER A 99 8.98 -21.79 5.94
N GLN A 100 10.23 -22.07 6.26
CA GLN A 100 11.20 -21.04 6.56
C GLN A 100 11.33 -20.07 5.37
N GLY A 101 11.04 -18.79 5.63
CA GLY A 101 11.08 -17.73 4.62
C GLY A 101 9.93 -17.71 3.61
N PHE A 102 8.99 -18.68 3.65
CA PHE A 102 7.85 -18.70 2.73
C PHE A 102 6.53 -18.58 3.48
N SER A 103 5.72 -17.59 3.09
CA SER A 103 4.41 -17.33 3.70
C SER A 103 3.34 -17.00 2.67
N LEU A 104 2.09 -17.26 3.05
CA LEU A 104 0.88 -16.81 2.39
C LEU A 104 0.35 -15.61 3.17
N PHE A 105 -0.29 -14.68 2.48
CA PHE A 105 -1.02 -13.60 3.14
C PHE A 105 -2.42 -13.42 2.54
N VAL A 106 -3.33 -12.93 3.37
CA VAL A 106 -4.67 -12.50 2.98
C VAL A 106 -5.01 -11.26 3.78
N ASP A 107 -5.29 -10.16 3.11
CA ASP A 107 -5.65 -8.89 3.70
C ASP A 107 -7.04 -8.47 3.22
N GLY A 108 -7.92 -8.14 4.16
CA GLY A 108 -9.23 -7.56 3.88
C GLY A 108 -9.18 -6.05 4.07
N HIS A 109 -9.73 -5.31 3.12
CA HIS A 109 -9.79 -3.85 3.13
C HIS A 109 -11.24 -3.42 3.26
N ALA A 110 -11.59 -2.75 4.35
CA ALA A 110 -12.92 -2.21 4.55
C ALA A 110 -13.11 -0.90 3.77
N PRO A 111 -14.34 -0.56 3.38
CA PRO A 111 -14.62 0.74 2.77
C PRO A 111 -14.21 1.90 3.67
N GLY A 112 -13.71 2.96 3.06
CA GLY A 112 -13.44 4.21 3.75
C GLY A 112 -14.68 5.13 3.79
N SER A 113 -14.54 6.28 4.45
CA SER A 113 -15.60 7.28 4.58
C SER A 113 -15.42 8.51 3.70
N ILE A 114 -14.27 8.64 3.05
CA ILE A 114 -13.94 9.77 2.17
C ILE A 114 -14.02 9.34 0.71
N GLU A 115 -14.32 10.29 -0.17
CA GLU A 115 -14.41 10.03 -1.61
C GLU A 115 -13.10 9.52 -2.22
N PHE A 116 -11.96 9.80 -1.60
CA PHE A 116 -10.64 9.34 -2.01
C PHE A 116 -10.25 7.97 -1.45
N SER A 117 -11.17 7.24 -0.85
CA SER A 117 -11.01 5.86 -0.41
C SER A 117 -11.88 4.92 -1.24
N GLN A 118 -11.60 3.62 -1.17
CA GLN A 118 -12.50 2.62 -1.75
C GLN A 118 -13.85 2.67 -1.03
N ASP A 119 -14.92 2.69 -1.79
CA ASP A 119 -16.29 2.65 -1.29
C ASP A 119 -16.82 1.21 -1.10
N GLN A 120 -16.03 0.20 -1.49
CA GLN A 120 -16.36 -1.21 -1.39
C GLN A 120 -15.28 -2.00 -0.67
N PHE A 121 -15.68 -3.19 -0.21
CA PHE A 121 -14.77 -4.14 0.40
C PHE A 121 -13.85 -4.77 -0.66
N ALA A 122 -12.57 -4.87 -0.35
CA ALA A 122 -11.60 -5.53 -1.21
C ALA A 122 -10.81 -6.60 -0.43
N VAL A 123 -10.28 -7.56 -1.14
CA VAL A 123 -9.44 -8.63 -0.59
C VAL A 123 -8.14 -8.70 -1.38
N GLU A 124 -7.04 -8.67 -0.68
CA GLU A 124 -5.71 -8.89 -1.22
C GLU A 124 -5.19 -10.24 -0.73
N PHE A 125 -4.58 -11.02 -1.60
CA PHE A 125 -3.95 -12.27 -1.22
C PHE A 125 -2.72 -12.57 -2.07
N GLY A 126 -1.80 -13.32 -1.51
CA GLY A 126 -0.58 -13.62 -2.25
C GLY A 126 0.39 -14.51 -1.50
N LEU A 127 1.57 -14.57 -2.09
CA LEU A 127 2.72 -15.37 -1.65
C LEU A 127 3.89 -14.45 -1.38
N GLN A 128 4.64 -14.74 -0.35
CA GLN A 128 5.86 -14.04 -0.01
C GLN A 128 6.98 -15.04 0.30
N HIS A 129 8.17 -14.73 -0.17
CA HIS A 129 9.37 -15.49 0.12
C HIS A 129 10.52 -14.56 0.47
N SER A 130 11.19 -14.81 1.58
CA SER A 130 12.36 -14.04 2.02
C SER A 130 13.54 -14.94 2.33
N ASN A 131 14.72 -14.47 1.93
CA ASN A 131 16.00 -15.12 2.17
C ASN A 131 16.89 -14.17 2.96
N LEU A 132 17.52 -14.68 4.01
CA LEU A 132 18.51 -13.95 4.77
C LEU A 132 19.91 -14.44 4.35
N PHE A 133 20.75 -13.53 3.84
CA PHE A 133 22.13 -13.76 3.46
C PHE A 133 23.05 -12.90 4.32
N SER A 134 23.57 -13.45 5.43
CA SER A 134 24.38 -12.69 6.36
C SER A 134 23.67 -11.40 6.84
N SER A 135 24.03 -10.25 6.28
CA SER A 135 23.47 -8.94 6.61
C SER A 135 22.49 -8.40 5.55
N VAL A 136 22.07 -9.23 4.61
CA VAL A 136 21.12 -8.82 3.55
C VAL A 136 19.91 -9.72 3.58
N THR A 137 18.71 -9.13 3.69
CA THR A 137 17.45 -9.83 3.46
C THR A 137 16.95 -9.50 2.06
N TRP A 138 16.56 -10.52 1.32
CA TRP A 138 15.92 -10.37 0.03
C TRP A 138 14.51 -10.98 0.06
N ALA A 139 13.50 -10.15 0.04
CA ALA A 139 12.10 -10.55 -0.04
C ALA A 139 11.59 -10.44 -1.48
N LYS A 140 10.71 -11.35 -1.85
CA LYS A 140 9.99 -11.38 -3.13
C LYS A 140 8.56 -11.74 -2.83
N TYR A 141 7.64 -11.13 -3.54
CA TYR A 141 6.23 -11.42 -3.34
C TYR A 141 5.45 -11.28 -4.64
N ILE A 142 4.35 -11.99 -4.69
CA ILE A 142 3.33 -11.89 -5.73
C ILE A 142 1.99 -11.81 -5.01
N GLY A 143 1.14 -10.90 -5.42
CA GLY A 143 -0.18 -10.76 -4.87
C GLY A 143 -1.20 -10.36 -5.90
N TYR A 144 -2.45 -10.56 -5.55
CA TYR A 144 -3.59 -10.17 -6.34
C TYR A 144 -4.58 -9.42 -5.47
N MET A 145 -4.97 -8.24 -5.92
CA MET A 145 -6.03 -7.45 -5.31
C MET A 145 -7.34 -7.76 -6.03
N LEU A 146 -8.31 -8.24 -5.27
CA LEU A 146 -9.68 -8.46 -5.69
C LEU A 146 -10.55 -7.39 -5.04
N GLY A 147 -10.94 -6.38 -5.80
CA GLY A 147 -11.76 -5.27 -5.35
C GLY A 147 -13.00 -5.09 -6.20
N ASP A 148 -13.54 -3.88 -6.20
CA ASP A 148 -14.61 -3.49 -7.10
C ASP A 148 -14.23 -3.87 -8.54
N PRO A 149 -15.10 -4.62 -9.26
CA PRO A 149 -14.80 -5.12 -10.60
C PRO A 149 -14.39 -4.03 -11.60
N TRP A 150 -14.66 -2.77 -11.28
CA TRP A 150 -14.42 -1.68 -12.20
C TRP A 150 -13.08 -0.97 -12.05
N THR A 151 -12.33 -1.14 -10.94
CA THR A 151 -11.23 -0.23 -10.66
C THR A 151 -10.00 -0.79 -9.97
N ASN A 152 -10.10 -1.87 -9.20
CA ASN A 152 -9.08 -2.25 -8.24
C ASN A 152 -8.60 -3.70 -8.35
N GLN A 153 -8.85 -4.35 -9.47
CA GLN A 153 -8.30 -5.67 -9.70
C GLN A 153 -6.92 -5.55 -10.37
N TYR A 154 -5.91 -6.04 -9.70
CA TYR A 154 -4.57 -6.09 -10.27
C TYR A 154 -3.72 -7.19 -9.67
N LEU A 155 -2.88 -7.75 -10.52
CA LEU A 155 -1.78 -8.61 -10.13
C LEU A 155 -0.56 -7.75 -9.86
N TYR A 156 0.23 -8.07 -8.86
CA TYR A 156 1.49 -7.39 -8.64
C TYR A 156 2.61 -8.35 -8.28
N PHE A 157 3.81 -7.95 -8.63
CA PHE A 157 5.06 -8.60 -8.27
C PHE A 157 5.93 -7.57 -7.58
N GLY A 158 6.55 -7.96 -6.49
CA GLY A 158 7.45 -7.07 -5.80
C GLY A 158 8.71 -7.77 -5.31
N THR A 159 9.71 -6.95 -5.07
CA THR A 159 10.97 -7.36 -4.46
C THR A 159 11.47 -6.27 -3.53
N GLU A 160 11.95 -6.67 -2.38
CA GLU A 160 12.56 -5.77 -1.40
C GLU A 160 13.92 -6.31 -0.99
N ILE A 161 14.89 -5.43 -0.93
CA ILE A 161 16.24 -5.73 -0.44
C ILE A 161 16.46 -4.88 0.80
N GLN A 162 16.83 -5.53 1.89
CA GLN A 162 17.19 -4.88 3.15
C GLN A 162 18.64 -5.17 3.49
N ILE A 163 19.39 -4.13 3.86
CA ILE A 163 20.77 -4.23 4.36
C ILE A 163 20.72 -3.98 5.86
N LEU A 164 21.05 -5.02 6.63
CA LEU A 164 21.01 -5.01 8.09
C LEU A 164 22.36 -4.49 8.62
N LEU A 165 22.35 -3.35 9.27
CA LEU A 165 23.46 -2.77 10.01
C LEU A 165 23.11 -2.78 11.50
N ASN A 166 24.07 -2.54 12.39
CA ASN A 166 23.89 -2.73 13.84
C ASN A 166 22.60 -2.09 14.41
N HIS A 167 22.31 -0.84 14.04
CA HIS A 167 21.15 -0.09 14.53
C HIS A 167 20.28 0.47 13.40
N PHE A 168 20.59 0.07 12.17
CA PHE A 168 19.90 0.59 10.98
C PHE A 168 19.58 -0.54 10.03
N VAL A 169 18.45 -0.44 9.38
CA VAL A 169 18.12 -1.24 8.21
C VAL A 169 17.85 -0.29 7.07
N ILE A 170 18.66 -0.34 6.03
CA ILE A 170 18.40 0.40 4.79
C ILE A 170 17.70 -0.54 3.85
N TYR A 171 16.62 -0.09 3.24
CA TYR A 171 15.87 -0.94 2.32
C TYR A 171 15.46 -0.20 1.04
N SER A 172 15.26 -0.98 -0.01
CA SER A 172 14.62 -0.53 -1.24
C SER A 172 13.63 -1.58 -1.72
N GLU A 173 12.51 -1.13 -2.24
CA GLU A 173 11.43 -1.94 -2.78
C GLU A 173 11.13 -1.55 -4.22
N LEU A 174 10.86 -2.53 -5.05
CA LEU A 174 10.30 -2.35 -6.38
C LEU A 174 9.04 -3.20 -6.50
N ARG A 175 7.94 -2.59 -6.92
CA ARG A 175 6.68 -3.28 -7.18
C ARG A 175 6.20 -2.97 -8.59
N ILE A 176 5.83 -4.00 -9.33
CA ILE A 176 5.24 -3.91 -10.66
C ILE A 176 3.76 -4.26 -10.52
N LEU A 177 2.90 -3.38 -10.98
CA LEU A 177 1.45 -3.51 -10.95
C LEU A 177 0.95 -3.81 -12.37
N MET A 178 0.14 -4.83 -12.52
CA MET A 178 -0.44 -5.26 -13.80
C MET A 178 -1.96 -5.28 -13.63
N GLY A 179 -2.62 -4.26 -14.19
CA GLY A 179 -4.08 -4.18 -14.17
C GLY A 179 -4.70 -5.22 -15.08
N GLN A 180 -5.85 -5.79 -14.69
CA GLN A 180 -6.67 -6.51 -15.65
C GLN A 180 -7.36 -5.51 -16.57
N GLU A 181 -7.37 -5.82 -17.87
CA GLU A 181 -8.22 -5.14 -18.84
C GLU A 181 -9.66 -5.30 -18.37
N ASN A 182 -10.39 -4.20 -18.27
CA ASN A 182 -11.84 -4.12 -18.36
C ASN A 182 -12.45 -3.07 -17.46
N ALA A 183 -12.19 -1.85 -17.77
CA ALA A 183 -13.23 -0.87 -17.54
C ALA A 183 -13.89 -0.54 -18.88
N HIS A 184 -14.75 -1.40 -19.39
CA HIS A 184 -15.73 -1.00 -20.38
C HIS A 184 -16.64 0.04 -19.73
N TYR A 185 -16.24 1.28 -19.77
CA TYR A 185 -17.08 2.37 -19.33
C TYR A 185 -17.79 2.94 -20.54
N CYS A 186 -18.96 2.37 -20.85
CA CYS A 186 -19.89 2.90 -21.82
C CYS A 186 -20.97 3.69 -21.11
N SER A 187 -20.78 4.98 -20.94
CA SER A 187 -21.85 5.89 -20.52
C SER A 187 -22.37 6.63 -21.72
N GLY A 188 -23.65 6.43 -22.02
CA GLY A 188 -24.42 7.34 -22.87
C GLY A 188 -24.09 7.36 -24.35
N GLY A 189 -23.88 6.21 -25.02
CA GLY A 189 -23.90 6.12 -26.47
C GLY A 189 -22.59 6.53 -27.18
N TYR A 190 -21.50 6.69 -26.49
CA TYR A 190 -20.19 6.93 -27.09
C TYR A 190 -19.40 5.61 -27.21
N SER A 191 -18.62 5.49 -28.27
CA SER A 191 -17.72 4.35 -28.50
C SER A 191 -16.74 4.19 -27.35
N CYS A 192 -16.74 3.00 -26.74
CA CYS A 192 -15.75 2.62 -25.76
C CYS A 192 -14.44 2.35 -26.48
N SER A 193 -13.38 3.06 -26.16
CA SER A 193 -12.05 2.65 -26.53
C SER A 193 -11.61 1.56 -25.55
N ASP A 194 -11.21 0.39 -26.07
CA ASP A 194 -10.48 -0.62 -25.33
C ASP A 194 -9.08 -0.05 -25.02
N GLU A 195 -8.98 0.75 -23.98
CA GLU A 195 -7.68 1.13 -23.46
C GLU A 195 -7.16 -0.05 -22.67
N GLY A 196 -6.15 -0.70 -23.20
CA GLY A 196 -5.52 -1.89 -22.66
C GLY A 196 -5.03 -1.70 -21.23
N GLY A 197 -4.87 -2.81 -20.51
CA GLY A 197 -4.57 -2.88 -19.10
C GLY A 197 -3.46 -1.92 -18.65
N SER A 198 -3.76 -1.11 -17.66
CA SER A 198 -2.83 -0.12 -17.15
C SER A 198 -1.77 -0.76 -16.26
N ASN A 199 -0.53 -0.69 -16.69
CA ASN A 199 0.61 -1.13 -15.91
C ASN A 199 1.24 0.05 -15.17
N GLY A 200 1.80 -0.23 -14.00
CA GLY A 200 2.53 0.74 -13.22
C GLY A 200 3.65 0.10 -12.43
N PHE A 201 4.54 0.91 -11.92
CA PHE A 201 5.54 0.47 -10.97
C PHE A 201 5.66 1.46 -9.82
N LEU A 202 6.06 0.96 -8.67
CA LEU A 202 6.35 1.69 -7.46
C LEU A 202 7.78 1.40 -7.06
N PHE A 203 8.50 2.43 -6.71
CA PHE A 203 9.85 2.32 -6.18
C PHE A 203 9.89 3.00 -4.81
N GLY A 204 10.22 2.22 -3.80
CA GLY A 204 10.37 2.66 -2.41
C GLY A 204 11.81 2.58 -1.93
N ILE A 205 12.18 3.51 -1.08
CA ILE A 205 13.41 3.48 -0.30
C ILE A 205 13.10 3.89 1.14
N GLY A 206 13.86 3.36 2.09
CA GLY A 206 13.70 3.79 3.46
C GLY A 206 14.84 3.35 4.38
N VAL A 207 14.76 3.83 5.59
CA VAL A 207 15.68 3.49 6.67
C VAL A 207 14.89 3.25 7.95
N LYS A 208 15.11 2.08 8.58
CA LYS A 208 14.64 1.78 9.92
C LYS A 208 15.77 2.03 10.90
N ILE A 209 15.49 2.70 11.99
CA ILE A 209 16.44 3.11 13.03
C ILE A 209 15.94 2.55 14.36
N ASP A 210 16.70 1.67 14.96
CA ASP A 210 16.43 1.19 16.31
C ASP A 210 16.80 2.28 17.32
N LEU A 211 15.77 2.99 17.83
CA LEU A 211 15.94 4.02 18.85
C LEU A 211 16.22 3.42 20.21
N THR A 212 15.62 2.29 20.49
CA THR A 212 15.84 1.44 21.68
C THR A 212 15.57 -0.02 21.30
N ASP A 213 15.75 -0.95 22.24
CA ASP A 213 15.48 -2.39 22.02
C ASP A 213 13.99 -2.67 21.66
N VAL A 214 13.09 -1.73 21.96
CA VAL A 214 11.64 -1.89 21.72
C VAL A 214 11.06 -0.83 20.80
N LEU A 215 11.81 0.22 20.44
CA LEU A 215 11.33 1.30 19.59
C LEU A 215 12.15 1.37 18.31
N THR A 216 11.48 1.29 17.18
CA THR A 216 12.06 1.44 15.84
C THR A 216 11.34 2.56 15.09
N LEU A 217 12.10 3.51 14.54
CA LEU A 217 11.61 4.54 13.64
C LEU A 217 11.91 4.14 12.20
N ASP A 218 10.90 4.12 11.35
CA ASP A 218 11.04 3.93 9.91
C ASP A 218 10.75 5.24 9.19
N ILE A 219 11.63 5.65 8.30
CA ILE A 219 11.46 6.82 7.42
C ILE A 219 11.56 6.32 6.00
N SER A 220 10.55 6.61 5.18
CA SER A 220 10.44 6.09 3.82
C SER A 220 9.99 7.14 2.82
N ALA A 221 10.37 6.90 1.57
CA ALA A 221 9.87 7.62 0.41
C ALA A 221 9.49 6.61 -0.68
N GLU A 222 8.44 6.92 -1.43
CA GLU A 222 7.95 6.10 -2.54
C GLU A 222 7.64 6.97 -3.75
N LEU A 223 7.93 6.46 -4.92
CA LEU A 223 7.63 7.06 -6.22
C LEU A 223 6.87 6.05 -7.05
N GLY A 224 5.84 6.50 -7.75
CA GLY A 224 5.13 5.67 -8.72
C GLY A 224 5.26 6.22 -10.12
N SER A 225 5.18 5.36 -11.13
CA SER A 225 5.13 5.76 -12.53
C SER A 225 4.44 4.69 -13.37
N GLY A 226 3.96 5.10 -14.54
CA GLY A 226 3.28 4.25 -15.51
C GLY A 226 1.84 4.67 -15.75
N ASP A 227 1.23 4.10 -16.79
CA ASP A 227 -0.10 4.49 -17.27
C ASP A 227 -1.20 4.28 -16.21
N ARG A 228 -1.00 3.34 -15.29
CA ARG A 228 -1.92 3.11 -14.18
C ARG A 228 -2.12 4.33 -13.28
N PHE A 229 -1.12 5.18 -13.17
CA PHE A 229 -1.17 6.37 -12.30
C PHE A 229 -1.54 7.65 -13.07
N ARG A 230 -1.55 7.60 -14.39
CA ARG A 230 -1.87 8.75 -15.23
C ARG A 230 -3.35 8.76 -15.54
N ASN A 231 -3.93 9.93 -15.48
CA ASN A 231 -5.28 10.16 -15.95
C ASN A 231 -5.29 11.50 -16.70
N GLU A 232 -5.35 11.43 -18.04
CA GLU A 232 -5.30 12.62 -18.88
C GLU A 232 -6.51 13.55 -18.69
N GLU A 233 -7.70 12.97 -18.39
CA GLU A 233 -8.91 13.77 -18.15
C GLU A 233 -8.79 14.61 -16.87
N LEU A 234 -8.03 14.12 -15.88
CA LEU A 234 -7.82 14.77 -14.58
C LEU A 234 -6.47 15.45 -14.47
N ASN A 235 -5.63 15.32 -15.52
CA ASN A 235 -4.26 15.80 -15.51
C ASN A 235 -3.46 15.32 -14.26
N LEU A 236 -3.67 14.05 -13.87
CA LEU A 236 -2.94 13.48 -12.74
C LEU A 236 -1.49 13.20 -13.14
N GLY A 237 -0.58 13.70 -12.33
CA GLY A 237 0.85 13.47 -12.46
C GLY A 237 1.30 12.11 -11.91
N GLU A 238 2.60 11.93 -11.81
CA GLU A 238 3.20 10.76 -11.18
C GLU A 238 3.11 10.88 -9.64
N PRO A 239 2.81 9.78 -8.96
CA PRO A 239 2.67 9.78 -7.52
C PRO A 239 3.99 9.76 -6.76
N TYR A 240 4.02 10.45 -5.64
CA TYR A 240 5.06 10.29 -4.66
C TYR A 240 4.51 10.38 -3.23
N ALA A 241 5.20 9.69 -2.33
CA ALA A 241 4.84 9.71 -0.92
C ALA A 241 6.09 9.74 -0.04
N PHE A 242 5.95 10.34 1.14
CA PHE A 242 6.94 10.29 2.22
C PHE A 242 6.24 9.87 3.49
N GLY A 243 6.91 9.12 4.34
CA GLY A 243 6.32 8.69 5.59
C GLY A 243 7.32 8.49 6.71
N ALA A 244 6.80 8.55 7.92
CA ALA A 244 7.50 8.10 9.12
C ALA A 244 6.56 7.20 9.93
N THR A 245 7.09 6.08 10.40
CA THR A 245 6.36 5.11 11.22
C THR A 245 7.17 4.82 12.47
N LEU A 246 6.55 4.96 13.62
CA LEU A 246 7.13 4.55 14.89
C LEU A 246 6.53 3.20 15.29
N PHE A 247 7.38 2.20 15.47
CA PHE A 247 7.02 0.87 15.93
C PHE A 247 7.40 0.70 17.41
N TYR A 248 6.48 0.17 18.19
CA TYR A 248 6.74 -0.38 19.52
C TYR A 248 6.64 -1.90 19.46
N ASN A 249 7.75 -2.57 19.76
CA ASN A 249 7.89 -4.04 19.76
C ASN A 249 7.67 -4.58 21.17
N PHE A 250 6.89 -5.65 21.34
CA PHE A 250 6.59 -6.29 22.63
C PHE A 250 6.57 -7.83 22.52
#